data_61071bf1ad373188c3a0d82ca5e5f227
#
_entry.id   61071bf1ad373188c3a0d82ca5e5f227
#
_cell.length_a   1.000
_cell.length_b   1.000
_cell.length_c   1.000
_cell.angle_alpha   90.00
_cell.angle_beta   90.00
_cell.angle_gamma   90.00
#
_symmetry.space_group_name_H-M   'P 1'
#
loop_
_entity.id
_entity.type
_entity.pdbx_description
1 polymer ?
#
loop_
_entity_poly.entity_id
_entity_poly.type
_entity_poly.pdbx_seq_one_letter_code
_entity_poly.pdbx_strand_id
1 'polypeptide(L)'
;VHRMMEGLAYLREMNVASVLLRLTVAMLFGGFIGLERERKRRPAGFRTYMLVCLGAALTMLLSQYESYMVTHAWHETAMEIGLRTDVSRFGAQVINGIGFLGAGTIIVTGKQEVKGLTTAAGLWASACMGLAIGAGFYECVLLGFLLILLTNRLLPFVEDAIIESARNMNIYVEFQTLDNLGDIIA
;
A
#
# COMPACT_ATOMS: atom_id res chain seq x y z
N VAL A 1 -30.09 -2.18 -12.51
CA VAL A 1 -28.87 -2.95 -12.82
C VAL A 1 -28.26 -2.49 -14.14
N HIS A 2 -29.03 -2.41 -15.26
CA HIS A 2 -28.50 -2.02 -16.59
C HIS A 2 -27.84 -0.63 -16.60
N ARG A 3 -28.49 0.43 -16.10
CA ARG A 3 -27.92 1.78 -16.00
C ARG A 3 -26.67 1.87 -15.13
N MET A 4 -26.57 1.04 -14.08
CA MET A 4 -25.39 1.00 -13.22
C MET A 4 -24.20 0.36 -13.93
N MET A 5 -24.45 -0.67 -14.73
CA MET A 5 -23.40 -1.30 -15.55
C MET A 5 -22.91 -0.38 -16.68
N GLU A 6 -23.77 0.39 -17.32
CA GLU A 6 -23.40 1.40 -18.31
C GLU A 6 -22.55 2.52 -17.69
N GLY A 7 -22.91 3.00 -16.49
CA GLY A 7 -22.11 3.97 -15.76
C GLY A 7 -20.71 3.45 -15.38
N LEU A 8 -20.62 2.20 -14.94
CA LEU A 8 -19.33 1.55 -14.66
C LEU A 8 -18.48 1.35 -15.92
N ALA A 9 -19.10 1.00 -17.04
CA ALA A 9 -18.39 0.88 -18.32
C ALA A 9 -17.79 2.23 -18.74
N TYR A 10 -18.58 3.33 -18.67
CA TYR A 10 -18.10 4.69 -18.97
C TYR A 10 -16.92 5.11 -18.07
N LEU A 11 -16.95 4.77 -16.78
CA LEU A 11 -15.87 5.08 -15.83
C LEU A 11 -14.61 4.20 -16.02
N ARG A 12 -14.71 3.10 -16.78
CA ARG A 12 -13.56 2.27 -17.16
C ARG A 12 -12.88 2.75 -18.44
N GLU A 13 -13.57 3.55 -19.25
CA GLU A 13 -12.98 4.16 -20.44
C GLU A 13 -11.99 5.27 -20.10
N MET A 14 -11.06 5.57 -21.03
CA MET A 14 -10.10 6.66 -20.90
C MET A 14 -10.75 7.99 -21.26
N ASN A 15 -11.40 8.62 -20.29
CA ASN A 15 -11.97 9.95 -20.40
C ASN A 15 -11.57 10.82 -19.20
N VAL A 16 -11.65 12.14 -19.35
CA VAL A 16 -11.23 13.10 -18.31
C VAL A 16 -11.94 12.86 -16.97
N ALA A 17 -13.23 12.54 -17.00
CA ALA A 17 -14.01 12.27 -15.81
C ALA A 17 -13.53 11.01 -15.07
N SER A 18 -13.24 9.95 -15.83
CA SER A 18 -12.67 8.71 -15.31
C SER A 18 -11.29 8.93 -14.68
N VAL A 19 -10.41 9.68 -15.34
CA VAL A 19 -9.08 10.00 -14.83
C VAL A 19 -9.18 10.79 -13.52
N LEU A 20 -10.00 11.85 -13.48
CA LEU A 20 -10.25 12.63 -12.27
C LEU A 20 -10.79 11.77 -11.13
N LEU A 21 -11.76 10.92 -11.40
CA LEU A 21 -12.33 10.01 -10.40
C LEU A 21 -11.27 9.08 -9.85
N ARG A 22 -10.50 8.40 -10.71
CA ARG A 22 -9.46 7.45 -10.30
C ARG A 22 -8.39 8.12 -9.44
N LEU A 23 -7.90 9.29 -9.82
CA LEU A 23 -6.91 10.03 -9.04
C LEU A 23 -7.47 10.49 -7.68
N THR A 24 -8.72 11.00 -7.67
CA THR A 24 -9.38 11.39 -6.43
C THR A 24 -9.59 10.20 -5.49
N VAL A 25 -10.07 9.07 -6.02
CA VAL A 25 -10.25 7.82 -5.24
C VAL A 25 -8.91 7.31 -4.72
N ALA A 26 -7.85 7.33 -5.52
CA ALA A 26 -6.51 6.92 -5.09
C ALA A 26 -6.00 7.80 -3.94
N MET A 27 -6.19 9.11 -4.05
CA MET A 27 -5.84 10.06 -3.00
C MET A 27 -6.61 9.79 -1.71
N LEU A 28 -7.93 9.62 -1.79
CA LEU A 28 -8.78 9.39 -0.63
C LEU A 28 -8.47 8.04 0.05
N PHE A 29 -8.38 6.96 -0.70
CA PHE A 29 -8.16 5.62 -0.13
C PHE A 29 -6.76 5.51 0.47
N GLY A 30 -5.71 6.00 -0.21
CA GLY A 30 -4.38 6.11 0.36
C GLY A 30 -4.36 6.95 1.63
N GLY A 31 -5.08 8.09 1.62
CA GLY A 31 -5.26 8.96 2.78
C GLY A 31 -5.93 8.25 3.96
N PHE A 32 -7.02 7.52 3.74
CA PHE A 32 -7.71 6.78 4.81
C PHE A 32 -6.81 5.72 5.46
N ILE A 33 -6.05 4.96 4.66
CA ILE A 33 -5.09 3.98 5.19
C ILE A 33 -4.01 4.70 6.01
N GLY A 34 -3.47 5.80 5.48
CA GLY A 34 -2.41 6.58 6.12
C GLY A 34 -2.86 7.32 7.37
N LEU A 35 -4.13 7.72 7.46
CA LEU A 35 -4.69 8.43 8.63
C LEU A 35 -4.63 7.59 9.90
N GLU A 36 -4.92 6.30 9.80
CA GLU A 36 -4.79 5.38 10.93
C GLU A 36 -3.33 5.25 11.37
N ARG A 37 -2.40 5.18 10.41
CA ARG A 37 -0.96 5.11 10.68
C ARG A 37 -0.42 6.36 11.35
N GLU A 38 -0.86 7.52 10.91
CA GLU A 38 -0.54 8.81 11.52
C GLU A 38 -0.98 8.86 12.98
N ARG A 39 -2.23 8.47 13.27
CA ARG A 39 -2.77 8.41 14.64
C ARG A 39 -1.95 7.49 15.56
N LYS A 40 -1.42 6.40 15.03
CA LYS A 40 -0.55 5.45 15.76
C LYS A 40 0.93 5.86 15.76
N ARG A 41 1.27 7.06 15.30
CA ARG A 41 2.65 7.60 15.22
C ARG A 41 3.63 6.64 14.54
N ARG A 42 3.19 6.01 13.43
CA ARG A 42 4.04 5.12 12.65
C ARG A 42 4.95 5.91 11.71
N PRO A 43 6.12 5.36 11.26
CA PRO A 43 7.11 6.07 10.44
C PRO A 43 6.55 6.67 9.15
N ALA A 44 5.60 6.00 8.49
CA ALA A 44 4.88 6.50 7.34
C ALA A 44 3.43 6.81 7.72
N GLY A 45 2.98 8.03 7.49
CA GLY A 45 1.66 8.54 7.85
C GLY A 45 0.80 8.93 6.65
N PHE A 46 -0.17 9.81 6.88
CA PHE A 46 -1.21 10.22 5.95
C PHE A 46 -0.69 10.62 4.57
N ARG A 47 0.27 11.56 4.52
CA ARG A 47 0.82 12.07 3.25
C ARG A 47 1.55 11.01 2.45
N THR A 48 2.31 10.16 3.12
CA THR A 48 3.12 9.12 2.46
C THR A 48 2.23 8.10 1.76
N TYR A 49 1.22 7.58 2.45
CA TYR A 49 0.28 6.62 1.87
C TYR A 49 -0.53 7.22 0.72
N MET A 50 -0.98 8.47 0.88
CA MET A 50 -1.70 9.21 -0.16
C MET A 50 -0.87 9.36 -1.43
N LEU A 51 0.39 9.82 -1.30
CA LEU A 51 1.30 10.02 -2.43
C LEU A 51 1.69 8.71 -3.11
N VAL A 52 1.91 7.64 -2.35
CA VAL A 52 2.22 6.31 -2.88
C VAL A 52 1.04 5.77 -3.71
N CYS A 53 -0.17 5.84 -3.17
CA CYS A 53 -1.37 5.38 -3.88
C CYS A 53 -1.64 6.21 -5.14
N LEU A 54 -1.53 7.54 -5.04
CA LEU A 54 -1.72 8.47 -6.15
C LEU A 54 -0.67 8.26 -7.24
N GLY A 55 0.62 8.13 -6.87
CA GLY A 55 1.71 7.89 -7.82
C GLY A 55 1.56 6.56 -8.57
N ALA A 56 1.14 5.51 -7.87
CA ALA A 56 0.86 4.23 -8.48
C ALA A 56 -0.33 4.29 -9.46
N ALA A 57 -1.41 5.02 -9.11
CA ALA A 57 -2.55 5.24 -9.99
C ALA A 57 -2.17 6.03 -11.24
N LEU A 58 -1.38 7.09 -11.10
CA LEU A 58 -0.84 7.87 -12.22
C LEU A 58 0.00 7.00 -13.16
N THR A 59 0.87 6.15 -12.61
CA THR A 59 1.72 5.25 -13.40
C THR A 59 0.89 4.27 -14.21
N MET A 60 -0.19 3.73 -13.63
CA MET A 60 -1.09 2.83 -14.35
C MET A 60 -1.90 3.54 -15.42
N LEU A 61 -2.38 4.76 -15.16
CA LEU A 61 -3.04 5.61 -16.15
C LEU A 61 -2.10 5.95 -17.31
N LEU A 62 -0.84 6.27 -17.04
CA LEU A 62 0.18 6.51 -18.06
C LEU A 62 0.37 5.30 -18.97
N SER A 63 0.45 4.10 -18.40
CA SER A 63 0.57 2.84 -19.14
C SER A 63 -0.64 2.60 -20.06
N GLN A 64 -1.85 2.85 -19.58
CA GLN A 64 -3.07 2.74 -20.38
C GLN A 64 -3.10 3.78 -21.50
N TYR A 65 -2.68 5.01 -21.22
CA TYR A 65 -2.60 6.09 -22.20
C TYR A 65 -1.60 5.77 -23.31
N GLU A 66 -0.40 5.29 -22.97
CA GLU A 66 0.59 4.83 -23.95
C GLU A 66 0.01 3.74 -24.86
N SER A 67 -0.64 2.74 -24.27
CA SER A 67 -1.29 1.68 -25.04
C SER A 67 -2.37 2.22 -25.98
N TYR A 68 -3.19 3.17 -25.50
CA TYR A 68 -4.21 3.83 -26.30
C TYR A 68 -3.59 4.59 -27.50
N MET A 69 -2.51 5.35 -27.27
CA MET A 69 -1.83 6.10 -28.33
C MET A 69 -1.25 5.18 -29.40
N VAL A 70 -0.60 4.07 -29.00
CA VAL A 70 -0.01 3.11 -29.93
C VAL A 70 -1.09 2.38 -30.74
N THR A 71 -2.23 2.07 -30.13
CA THR A 71 -3.30 1.32 -30.82
C THR A 71 -4.21 2.19 -31.68
N HIS A 72 -4.26 3.51 -31.45
CA HIS A 72 -5.15 4.43 -32.17
C HIS A 72 -4.39 5.52 -32.92
N ALA A 73 -3.70 6.42 -32.22
CA ALA A 73 -3.10 7.60 -32.84
C ALA A 73 -1.83 7.28 -33.66
N TRP A 74 -1.02 6.30 -33.21
CA TRP A 74 0.24 5.91 -33.85
C TRP A 74 0.18 4.54 -34.50
N HIS A 75 -1.03 4.04 -34.78
CA HIS A 75 -1.24 2.66 -35.22
C HIS A 75 -0.44 2.29 -36.48
N GLU A 76 -0.45 3.14 -37.50
CA GLU A 76 0.27 2.89 -38.74
C GLU A 76 1.79 2.82 -38.51
N THR A 77 2.36 3.83 -37.86
CA THR A 77 3.78 3.86 -37.49
C THR A 77 4.19 2.69 -36.62
N ALA A 78 3.35 2.35 -35.65
CA ALA A 78 3.60 1.24 -34.72
C ALA A 78 3.64 -0.11 -35.47
N MET A 79 2.77 -0.30 -36.44
CA MET A 79 2.76 -1.50 -37.30
C MET A 79 4.01 -1.57 -38.19
N GLU A 80 4.44 -0.46 -38.80
CA GLU A 80 5.65 -0.40 -39.64
C GLU A 80 6.92 -0.80 -38.87
N ILE A 81 7.08 -0.34 -37.65
CA ILE A 81 8.29 -0.60 -36.84
C ILE A 81 8.13 -1.78 -35.87
N GLY A 82 6.99 -2.48 -35.88
CA GLY A 82 6.73 -3.62 -35.01
C GLY A 82 6.62 -3.26 -33.51
N LEU A 83 6.22 -2.02 -33.20
CA LEU A 83 6.08 -1.55 -31.82
C LEU A 83 4.89 -2.25 -31.14
N ARG A 84 5.16 -2.86 -29.98
CA ARG A 84 4.15 -3.46 -29.12
C ARG A 84 4.19 -2.81 -27.74
N THR A 85 3.02 -2.55 -27.16
CA THR A 85 2.91 -2.06 -25.80
C THR A 85 2.71 -3.20 -24.82
N ASP A 86 3.29 -3.05 -23.64
CA ASP A 86 3.08 -3.94 -22.49
C ASP A 86 2.57 -3.12 -21.32
N VAL A 87 1.26 -3.15 -21.12
CA VAL A 87 0.56 -2.41 -20.05
C VAL A 87 1.00 -2.86 -18.66
N SER A 88 1.53 -4.07 -18.51
CA SER A 88 1.95 -4.61 -17.21
C SER A 88 3.30 -4.04 -16.76
N ARG A 89 4.14 -3.59 -17.67
CA ARG A 89 5.53 -3.20 -17.36
C ARG A 89 5.65 -2.04 -16.38
N PHE A 90 4.87 -1.00 -16.56
CA PHE A 90 4.87 0.14 -15.63
C PHE A 90 4.42 -0.26 -14.22
N GLY A 91 3.35 -1.06 -14.13
CA GLY A 91 2.86 -1.58 -12.85
C GLY A 91 3.89 -2.45 -12.13
N ALA A 92 4.59 -3.32 -12.88
CA ALA A 92 5.66 -4.14 -12.33
C ALA A 92 6.80 -3.31 -11.73
N GLN A 93 7.17 -2.19 -12.37
CA GLN A 93 8.21 -1.28 -11.86
C GLN A 93 7.75 -0.56 -10.58
N VAL A 94 6.47 -0.19 -10.47
CA VAL A 94 5.93 0.37 -9.21
C VAL A 94 6.04 -0.64 -8.08
N ILE A 95 5.65 -1.91 -8.32
CA ILE A 95 5.71 -2.97 -7.30
C ILE A 95 7.15 -3.22 -6.83
N ASN A 96 8.11 -3.21 -7.76
CA ASN A 96 9.53 -3.36 -7.41
C ASN A 96 10.07 -2.11 -6.69
N GLY A 97 9.75 -0.92 -7.20
CA GLY A 97 10.24 0.35 -6.67
C GLY A 97 9.76 0.68 -5.26
N ILE A 98 8.52 0.31 -4.92
CA ILE A 98 7.98 0.55 -3.57
C ILE A 98 8.72 -0.25 -2.49
N GLY A 99 9.39 -1.33 -2.86
CA GLY A 99 10.24 -2.10 -1.96
C GLY A 99 11.35 -1.26 -1.32
N PHE A 100 11.93 -0.31 -2.07
CA PHE A 100 12.93 0.63 -1.55
C PHE A 100 12.35 1.56 -0.46
N LEU A 101 11.16 2.13 -0.68
CA LEU A 101 10.48 2.94 0.34
C LEU A 101 10.09 2.11 1.55
N GLY A 102 9.59 0.89 1.33
CA GLY A 102 9.26 -0.06 2.39
C GLY A 102 10.48 -0.38 3.26
N ALA A 103 11.60 -0.74 2.63
CA ALA A 103 12.85 -1.03 3.33
C ALA A 103 13.34 0.17 4.15
N GLY A 104 13.17 1.40 3.64
CA GLY A 104 13.51 2.63 4.36
C GLY A 104 12.72 2.87 5.66
N THR A 105 11.60 2.16 5.86
CA THR A 105 10.81 2.24 7.11
C THR A 105 11.18 1.16 8.14
N ILE A 106 12.00 0.19 7.77
CA ILE A 106 12.40 -0.92 8.64
C ILE A 106 13.65 -0.52 9.43
N ILE A 107 13.54 -0.53 10.74
CA ILE A 107 14.61 -0.12 11.67
C ILE A 107 14.89 -1.27 12.63
N VAL A 108 16.17 -1.60 12.79
CA VAL A 108 16.65 -2.53 13.82
C VAL A 108 17.11 -1.70 15.01
N THR A 109 16.51 -1.93 16.18
CA THR A 109 16.89 -1.24 17.43
C THR A 109 18.07 -1.94 18.11
N GLY A 110 18.74 -1.23 19.04
CA GLY A 110 19.86 -1.79 19.81
C GLY A 110 19.52 -3.03 20.63
N LYS A 111 18.23 -3.34 20.81
CA LYS A 111 17.72 -4.57 21.44
C LYS A 111 17.42 -5.69 20.45
N GLN A 112 17.91 -5.59 19.21
CA GLN A 112 17.63 -6.52 18.10
C GLN A 112 16.14 -6.65 17.72
N GLU A 113 15.29 -5.70 18.12
CA GLU A 113 13.89 -5.65 17.69
C GLU A 113 13.80 -5.02 16.30
N VAL A 114 13.07 -5.66 15.40
CA VAL A 114 12.79 -5.14 14.07
C VAL A 114 11.46 -4.39 14.10
N LYS A 115 11.48 -3.08 13.82
CA LYS A 115 10.28 -2.23 13.76
C LYS A 115 10.06 -1.75 12.32
N GLY A 116 8.80 -1.48 11.97
CA GLY A 116 8.44 -0.93 10.65
C GLY A 116 7.95 -1.95 9.61
N LEU A 117 8.01 -3.27 9.87
CA LEU A 117 7.57 -4.31 8.93
C LEU A 117 6.12 -4.10 8.45
N THR A 118 5.19 -3.87 9.37
CA THR A 118 3.78 -3.60 9.03
C THR A 118 3.62 -2.30 8.23
N THR A 119 4.47 -1.29 8.49
CA THR A 119 4.47 -0.04 7.72
C THR A 119 4.94 -0.28 6.29
N ALA A 120 6.02 -1.04 6.11
CA ALA A 120 6.54 -1.44 4.81
C ALA A 120 5.50 -2.23 3.99
N ALA A 121 4.88 -3.24 4.61
CA ALA A 121 3.80 -4.02 3.98
C ALA A 121 2.59 -3.15 3.62
N GLY A 122 2.23 -2.19 4.48
CA GLY A 122 1.14 -1.25 4.23
C GLY A 122 1.42 -0.31 3.06
N LEU A 123 2.65 0.19 2.91
CA LEU A 123 3.06 1.01 1.76
C LEU A 123 2.96 0.20 0.46
N TRP A 124 3.43 -1.05 0.47
CA TRP A 124 3.31 -1.96 -0.66
C TRP A 124 1.84 -2.20 -1.04
N ALA A 125 0.99 -2.50 -0.08
CA ALA A 125 -0.45 -2.68 -0.29
C ALA A 125 -1.13 -1.41 -0.83
N SER A 126 -0.72 -0.21 -0.35
CA SER A 126 -1.22 1.07 -0.86
C SER A 126 -0.83 1.32 -2.32
N ALA A 127 0.38 0.94 -2.73
CA ALA A 127 0.81 1.02 -4.12
C ALA A 127 -0.01 0.07 -5.02
N CYS A 128 -0.20 -1.18 -4.61
CA CYS A 128 -1.05 -2.14 -5.32
C CYS A 128 -2.50 -1.64 -5.45
N MET A 129 -3.03 -1.02 -4.40
CA MET A 129 -4.34 -0.36 -4.42
C MET A 129 -4.39 0.75 -5.46
N GLY A 130 -3.37 1.61 -5.51
CA GLY A 130 -3.24 2.66 -6.51
C GLY A 130 -3.22 2.13 -7.94
N LEU A 131 -2.46 1.06 -8.21
CA LEU A 131 -2.45 0.39 -9.51
C LEU A 131 -3.84 -0.14 -9.90
N ALA A 132 -4.55 -0.78 -8.98
CA ALA A 132 -5.90 -1.29 -9.23
C ALA A 132 -6.91 -0.16 -9.51
N ILE A 133 -6.81 0.96 -8.77
CA ILE A 133 -7.63 2.17 -9.01
C ILE A 133 -7.31 2.76 -10.39
N GLY A 134 -6.03 2.93 -10.71
CA GLY A 134 -5.57 3.42 -12.02
C GLY A 134 -6.01 2.54 -13.16
N ALA A 135 -6.08 1.22 -12.96
CA ALA A 135 -6.62 0.27 -13.93
C ALA A 135 -8.15 0.36 -14.11
N GLY A 136 -8.88 1.01 -13.18
CA GLY A 136 -10.34 1.05 -13.20
C GLY A 136 -11.00 -0.23 -12.68
N PHE A 137 -10.29 -1.03 -11.88
CA PHE A 137 -10.77 -2.28 -11.31
C PHE A 137 -11.45 -2.03 -9.95
N TYR A 138 -12.57 -1.33 -9.97
CA TYR A 138 -13.25 -0.79 -8.79
C TYR A 138 -13.73 -1.86 -7.80
N GLU A 139 -14.14 -3.05 -8.27
CA GLU A 139 -14.57 -4.15 -7.42
C GLU A 139 -13.42 -4.67 -6.55
N CYS A 140 -12.26 -4.86 -7.15
CA CYS A 140 -11.05 -5.27 -6.44
C CYS A 140 -10.62 -4.20 -5.43
N VAL A 141 -10.69 -2.93 -5.84
CA VAL A 141 -10.35 -1.78 -5.00
C VAL A 141 -11.21 -1.76 -3.73
N LEU A 142 -12.53 -1.90 -3.87
CA LEU A 142 -13.43 -1.86 -2.72
C LEU A 142 -13.17 -3.01 -1.75
N LEU A 143 -13.07 -4.24 -2.26
CA LEU A 143 -12.78 -5.41 -1.45
C LEU A 143 -11.40 -5.33 -0.79
N GLY A 144 -10.38 -4.97 -1.56
CA GLY A 144 -9.01 -4.81 -1.06
C GLY A 144 -8.91 -3.74 0.02
N PHE A 145 -9.57 -2.60 -0.17
CA PHE A 145 -9.62 -1.53 0.82
C PHE A 145 -10.26 -1.98 2.13
N LEU A 146 -11.41 -2.67 2.06
CA LEU A 146 -12.08 -3.21 3.24
C LEU A 146 -11.19 -4.22 3.99
N LEU A 147 -10.52 -5.11 3.26
CA LEU A 147 -9.61 -6.09 3.87
C LEU A 147 -8.39 -5.44 4.50
N ILE A 148 -7.79 -4.44 3.86
CA ILE A 148 -6.67 -3.68 4.43
C ILE A 148 -7.08 -2.96 5.71
N LEU A 149 -8.25 -2.30 5.72
CA LEU A 149 -8.77 -1.65 6.92
C LEU A 149 -9.07 -2.66 8.04
N LEU A 150 -9.68 -3.79 7.69
CA LEU A 150 -9.96 -4.87 8.63
C LEU A 150 -8.67 -5.39 9.27
N THR A 151 -7.67 -5.71 8.46
CA THR A 151 -6.36 -6.17 8.91
C THR A 151 -5.71 -5.16 9.85
N ASN A 152 -5.68 -3.90 9.48
CA ASN A 152 -5.03 -2.87 10.30
C ASN A 152 -5.77 -2.59 11.62
N ARG A 153 -7.09 -2.80 11.67
CA ARG A 153 -7.92 -2.44 12.81
C ARG A 153 -8.21 -3.61 13.74
N LEU A 154 -8.44 -4.82 13.21
CA LEU A 154 -8.80 -5.99 14.03
C LEU A 154 -7.60 -6.83 14.46
N LEU A 155 -6.60 -7.00 13.61
CA LEU A 155 -5.45 -7.83 13.97
C LEU A 155 -4.71 -7.38 15.24
N PRO A 156 -4.51 -6.08 15.51
CA PRO A 156 -3.89 -5.66 16.77
C PRO A 156 -4.59 -6.21 18.02
N PHE A 157 -5.93 -6.29 18.02
CA PHE A 157 -6.67 -6.89 19.15
C PHE A 157 -6.39 -8.38 19.32
N VAL A 158 -6.22 -9.09 18.19
CA VAL A 158 -5.85 -10.52 18.20
C VAL A 158 -4.41 -10.70 18.66
N GLU A 159 -3.49 -9.85 18.18
CA GLU A 159 -2.08 -9.84 18.60
C GLU A 159 -1.95 -9.61 20.11
N ASP A 160 -2.64 -8.60 20.63
CA ASP A 160 -2.63 -8.29 22.07
C ASP A 160 -3.19 -9.46 22.91
N ALA A 161 -4.29 -10.08 22.47
CA ALA A 161 -4.87 -11.25 23.15
C ALA A 161 -3.92 -12.48 23.14
N ILE A 162 -3.18 -12.69 22.04
CA ILE A 162 -2.19 -13.76 21.94
C ILE A 162 -0.99 -13.48 22.85
N ILE A 163 -0.51 -12.24 22.88
CA ILE A 163 0.63 -11.81 23.72
C ILE A 163 0.27 -11.94 25.19
N GLU A 164 -0.92 -11.51 25.61
CA GLU A 164 -1.40 -11.66 26.98
C GLU A 164 -1.54 -13.14 27.39
N SER A 165 -1.91 -14.00 26.45
CA SER A 165 -1.97 -15.47 26.67
C SER A 165 -0.59 -16.14 26.71
N ALA A 166 0.43 -15.53 26.13
CA ALA A 166 1.81 -16.00 26.20
C ALA A 166 2.40 -15.67 27.58
N ARG A 167 2.64 -16.71 28.39
CA ARG A 167 3.18 -16.60 29.76
C ARG A 167 4.67 -16.18 29.80
N ASN A 168 5.10 -15.27 28.94
CA ASN A 168 6.47 -14.76 28.93
C ASN A 168 6.52 -13.44 29.73
N MET A 169 7.13 -13.47 30.88
CA MET A 169 7.36 -12.31 31.73
C MET A 169 8.81 -11.85 31.60
N ASN A 170 9.04 -10.68 31.03
CA ASN A 170 10.34 -10.04 31.03
C ASN A 170 10.46 -9.19 32.31
N ILE A 171 11.27 -9.62 33.26
CA ILE A 171 11.52 -8.91 34.51
C ILE A 171 12.81 -8.10 34.32
N TYR A 172 12.71 -6.78 34.41
CA TYR A 172 13.87 -5.89 34.52
C TYR A 172 14.10 -5.59 35.99
N VAL A 173 15.26 -6.03 36.50
CA VAL A 173 15.68 -5.76 37.87
C VAL A 173 16.84 -4.77 37.86
N GLU A 174 16.64 -3.59 38.43
CA GLU A 174 17.68 -2.59 38.61
C GLU A 174 18.34 -2.78 39.99
N PHE A 175 19.63 -3.01 39.99
CA PHE A 175 20.39 -3.22 41.23
C PHE A 175 21.13 -1.96 41.62
N GLN A 176 21.02 -1.56 42.87
CA GLN A 176 21.84 -0.50 43.47
C GLN A 176 23.25 -0.98 43.81
N THR A 177 23.39 -2.30 44.15
CA THR A 177 24.67 -2.95 44.44
C THR A 177 24.69 -4.38 43.91
N LEU A 178 25.84 -4.86 43.45
CA LEU A 178 26.01 -6.20 42.89
C LEU A 178 25.96 -7.33 43.92
N ASP A 179 26.02 -7.00 45.21
CA ASP A 179 26.06 -7.99 46.32
C ASP A 179 24.77 -8.84 46.42
N ASN A 180 23.64 -8.31 45.91
CA ASN A 180 22.34 -9.00 45.93
C ASN A 180 22.05 -9.86 44.71
N LEU A 181 23.00 -9.97 43.77
CA LEU A 181 22.79 -10.71 42.50
C LEU A 181 22.69 -12.23 42.75
N GLY A 182 23.41 -12.75 43.76
CA GLY A 182 23.43 -14.17 44.10
C GLY A 182 22.13 -14.74 44.60
N ASP A 183 21.36 -13.92 45.34
CA ASP A 183 20.09 -14.33 45.98
C ASP A 183 18.89 -14.34 44.98
N ILE A 184 19.06 -13.71 43.82
CA ILE A 184 18.00 -13.62 42.78
C ILE A 184 18.15 -14.69 41.73
N ILE A 185 19.38 -15.22 41.53
CA ILE A 185 19.68 -16.27 40.53
C ILE A 185 19.51 -17.68 41.12
N ALA A 186 19.46 -17.81 42.42
CA ALA A 186 19.19 -19.07 43.12
C ALA A 186 17.69 -19.35 43.20
#